data_4fff58b307d815f6164e754b412bfbfb
#
_entry.id   4fff58b307d815f6164e754b412bfbfb
#
_cell.length_a   1.000
_cell.length_b   1.000
_cell.length_c   1.000
_cell.angle_alpha   90.00
_cell.angle_beta   90.00
_cell.angle_gamma   90.00
#
_symmetry.space_group_name_H-M   'P 1'
#
loop_
_entity.id
_entity.type
_entity.pdbx_description
1 polymer ?
#
loop_
_entity_poly.entity_id
_entity_poly.type
_entity_poly.pdbx_seq_one_letter_code
_entity_poly.pdbx_strand_id
1 'polypeptide(L)'
;AVPSVMRAVTIENGKGPSSALRIEQVPTPTLSAEDTTPHVLVKVRAFGLNRMDLMQREGQYPIPPGASPIMGVEFSGEVAALAQHGAPDLNPGDAVFGLAHGGAYAEYIRVPASMIWKKDAVMSWEQAAAVPEAYITALQALHTLSNLNKGEDVLIHAGASGVGLAAIQLAKYLGARNVYVTAGTTEKIARCKQLGATDGFNYKTQDWAAELKRVTEGKGVDVIMDFIGAAYFNNNLASLRLDGRMTMQAFLGGIKLPEGVNIAPMLTRRLRIEGSTLRSRTVEYQAQQAHAFERLGCIDALLRGVRGDTSHNALQIILHKVWDWHEIKEAHDYMAANQNTGKTVSYTHL
;
A
#
# COMPACT_ATOMS: atom_id res chain seq x y z
N ALA A 1 -10.90 18.59 24.67
CA ALA A 1 -11.71 17.39 24.94
C ALA A 1 -12.13 16.75 23.62
N VAL A 2 -12.17 15.44 23.56
CA VAL A 2 -12.65 14.69 22.38
C VAL A 2 -14.17 14.84 22.30
N PRO A 3 -14.74 15.25 21.14
CA PRO A 3 -16.19 15.37 21.00
C PRO A 3 -16.86 13.98 20.97
N SER A 4 -18.11 13.89 21.42
CA SER A 4 -18.88 12.63 21.35
C SER A 4 -19.32 12.26 19.93
N VAL A 5 -19.34 13.23 19.02
CA VAL A 5 -19.73 13.10 17.61
C VAL A 5 -18.64 13.73 16.75
N MET A 6 -18.32 13.07 15.65
CA MET A 6 -17.33 13.51 14.66
C MET A 6 -17.93 13.48 13.25
N ARG A 7 -17.27 14.11 12.31
CA ARG A 7 -17.58 13.96 10.89
C ARG A 7 -16.76 12.80 10.30
N ALA A 8 -17.38 12.06 9.40
CA ALA A 8 -16.72 10.98 8.64
C ALA A 8 -17.29 10.90 7.22
N VAL A 9 -16.51 10.32 6.32
CA VAL A 9 -17.00 9.95 4.99
C VAL A 9 -17.74 8.63 5.11
N THR A 10 -19.03 8.66 4.82
CA THR A 10 -19.93 7.50 4.82
C THR A 10 -20.35 7.16 3.39
N ILE A 11 -20.96 5.99 3.22
CA ILE A 11 -21.50 5.53 1.95
C ILE A 11 -23.02 5.44 2.11
N GLU A 12 -23.77 6.22 1.36
CA GLU A 12 -25.23 6.17 1.35
C GLU A 12 -25.70 4.74 1.03
N ASN A 13 -26.58 4.18 1.85
CA ASN A 13 -27.04 2.79 1.77
C ASN A 13 -25.92 1.73 1.89
N GLY A 14 -24.74 2.10 2.42
CA GLY A 14 -23.64 1.18 2.71
C GLY A 14 -22.80 0.74 1.52
N LYS A 15 -23.25 0.94 0.28
CA LYS A 15 -22.51 0.69 -0.94
C LYS A 15 -23.06 1.48 -2.11
N GLY A 16 -22.20 1.83 -3.07
CA GLY A 16 -22.63 2.52 -4.27
C GLY A 16 -21.49 3.13 -5.09
N PRO A 17 -21.83 3.93 -6.11
CA PRO A 17 -20.87 4.71 -6.88
C PRO A 17 -20.23 5.81 -6.03
N SER A 18 -19.24 6.52 -6.58
CA SER A 18 -18.60 7.66 -5.89
C SER A 18 -19.60 8.73 -5.44
N SER A 19 -20.68 8.93 -6.20
CA SER A 19 -21.78 9.84 -5.85
C SER A 19 -22.52 9.46 -4.57
N ALA A 20 -22.37 8.24 -4.05
CA ALA A 20 -22.94 7.81 -2.78
C ALA A 20 -22.11 8.24 -1.55
N LEU A 21 -20.92 8.79 -1.75
CA LEU A 21 -20.09 9.27 -0.65
C LEU A 21 -20.69 10.55 -0.05
N ARG A 22 -20.74 10.60 1.28
CA ARG A 22 -21.26 11.73 2.09
C ARG A 22 -20.30 12.02 3.24
N ILE A 23 -20.24 13.28 3.67
CA ILE A 23 -19.64 13.63 4.95
C ILE A 23 -20.78 13.82 5.93
N GLU A 24 -20.83 12.99 6.94
CA GLU A 24 -21.92 12.94 7.92
C GLU A 24 -21.39 12.91 9.35
N GLN A 25 -22.26 13.27 10.29
CA GLN A 25 -21.96 13.13 11.71
C GLN A 25 -22.19 11.69 12.16
N VAL A 26 -21.20 11.13 12.82
CA VAL A 26 -21.21 9.78 13.38
C VAL A 26 -20.66 9.81 14.80
N PRO A 27 -20.94 8.79 15.64
CA PRO A 27 -20.31 8.70 16.96
C PRO A 27 -18.79 8.64 16.85
N THR A 28 -18.11 9.41 17.69
CA THR A 28 -16.65 9.30 17.83
C THR A 28 -16.29 7.97 18.47
N PRO A 29 -15.28 7.22 17.95
CA PRO A 29 -14.84 5.96 18.58
C PRO A 29 -14.38 6.20 20.01
N THR A 30 -14.73 5.28 20.90
CA THR A 30 -14.30 5.32 22.30
C THR A 30 -13.21 4.29 22.59
N LEU A 31 -12.32 4.61 23.52
CA LEU A 31 -11.37 3.67 24.06
C LEU A 31 -12.06 2.86 25.17
N SER A 32 -11.87 1.54 25.16
CA SER A 32 -12.44 0.65 26.16
C SER A 32 -11.38 0.21 27.16
N ALA A 33 -11.75 0.10 28.43
CA ALA A 33 -10.90 -0.53 29.45
C ALA A 33 -10.78 -2.05 29.24
N GLU A 34 -11.68 -2.65 28.47
CA GLU A 34 -11.70 -4.08 28.15
C GLU A 34 -10.82 -4.43 26.94
N ASP A 35 -10.18 -3.44 26.30
CA ASP A 35 -9.25 -3.69 25.20
C ASP A 35 -8.08 -4.54 25.67
N THR A 36 -7.92 -5.72 25.09
CA THR A 36 -6.82 -6.65 25.41
C THR A 36 -5.46 -6.17 24.88
N THR A 37 -5.48 -5.22 23.94
CA THR A 37 -4.29 -4.58 23.38
C THR A 37 -4.38 -3.06 23.56
N PRO A 38 -3.25 -2.36 23.83
CA PRO A 38 -3.26 -0.91 23.92
C PRO A 38 -3.80 -0.25 22.66
N HIS A 39 -4.84 0.56 22.79
CA HIS A 39 -5.40 1.38 21.71
C HIS A 39 -5.17 2.85 21.97
N VAL A 40 -5.11 3.60 20.88
CA VAL A 40 -5.04 5.05 20.89
C VAL A 40 -6.17 5.63 20.05
N LEU A 41 -6.66 6.78 20.44
CA LEU A 41 -7.54 7.61 19.63
C LEU A 41 -6.68 8.70 19.00
N VAL A 42 -6.73 8.80 17.68
CA VAL A 42 -5.97 9.78 16.92
C VAL A 42 -6.93 10.76 16.25
N LYS A 43 -6.65 12.06 16.38
CA LYS A 43 -7.29 13.10 15.56
C LYS A 43 -6.61 13.12 14.20
N VAL A 44 -7.31 12.64 13.17
CA VAL A 44 -6.78 12.49 11.82
C VAL A 44 -6.57 13.85 11.17
N ARG A 45 -5.41 14.02 10.57
CA ARG A 45 -5.05 15.20 9.76
C ARG A 45 -5.07 14.89 8.27
N ALA A 46 -4.60 13.72 7.88
CA ALA A 46 -4.66 13.24 6.51
C ALA A 46 -4.83 11.72 6.47
N PHE A 47 -5.38 11.21 5.40
CA PHE A 47 -5.54 9.79 5.13
C PHE A 47 -5.20 9.45 3.68
N GLY A 48 -4.62 8.27 3.45
CA GLY A 48 -4.32 7.78 2.11
C GLY A 48 -5.54 7.13 1.46
N LEU A 49 -5.68 7.32 0.14
CA LEU A 49 -6.64 6.61 -0.68
C LEU A 49 -5.98 5.36 -1.29
N ASN A 50 -6.71 4.27 -1.30
CA ASN A 50 -6.25 3.00 -1.82
C ASN A 50 -7.31 2.33 -2.72
N ARG A 51 -6.89 1.47 -3.64
CA ARG A 51 -7.79 0.77 -4.56
C ARG A 51 -8.87 -0.03 -3.81
N MET A 52 -8.53 -0.59 -2.65
CA MET A 52 -9.49 -1.33 -1.82
C MET A 52 -10.63 -0.45 -1.28
N ASP A 53 -10.41 0.85 -1.11
CA ASP A 53 -11.47 1.77 -0.68
C ASP A 53 -12.56 1.89 -1.74
N LEU A 54 -12.17 1.93 -3.04
CA LEU A 54 -13.12 1.91 -4.15
C LEU A 54 -13.92 0.61 -4.15
N MET A 55 -13.24 -0.52 -3.97
CA MET A 55 -13.87 -1.85 -3.92
C MET A 55 -14.79 -2.00 -2.70
N GLN A 56 -14.40 -1.48 -1.53
CA GLN A 56 -15.25 -1.46 -0.34
C GLN A 56 -16.48 -0.60 -0.57
N ARG A 57 -16.33 0.60 -1.14
CA ARG A 57 -17.45 1.47 -1.50
C ARG A 57 -18.45 0.75 -2.42
N GLU A 58 -17.98 -0.03 -3.36
CA GLU A 58 -18.81 -0.81 -4.30
C GLU A 58 -19.36 -2.12 -3.70
N GLY A 59 -18.99 -2.46 -2.47
CA GLY A 59 -19.40 -3.69 -1.79
C GLY A 59 -18.67 -4.94 -2.28
N GLN A 60 -17.52 -4.77 -2.94
CA GLN A 60 -16.71 -5.85 -3.50
C GLN A 60 -15.51 -6.25 -2.62
N TYR A 61 -15.24 -5.49 -1.56
CA TYR A 61 -14.15 -5.78 -0.61
C TYR A 61 -14.74 -5.95 0.79
N PRO A 62 -14.61 -7.13 1.41
CA PRO A 62 -15.19 -7.39 2.72
C PRO A 62 -14.46 -6.59 3.81
N ILE A 63 -15.24 -6.02 4.72
CA ILE A 63 -14.72 -5.38 5.91
C ILE A 63 -14.29 -6.48 6.89
N PRO A 64 -13.06 -6.45 7.43
CA PRO A 64 -12.64 -7.43 8.42
C PRO A 64 -13.56 -7.42 9.65
N PRO A 65 -13.83 -8.57 10.28
CA PRO A 65 -14.65 -8.64 11.48
C PRO A 65 -14.13 -7.70 12.57
N GLY A 66 -15.04 -6.89 13.15
CA GLY A 66 -14.69 -5.91 14.19
C GLY A 66 -14.06 -4.61 13.69
N ALA A 67 -13.75 -4.49 12.40
CA ALA A 67 -13.25 -3.25 11.82
C ALA A 67 -14.36 -2.21 11.63
N SER A 68 -14.00 -0.93 11.62
CA SER A 68 -14.90 0.17 11.31
C SER A 68 -15.51 0.01 9.91
N PRO A 69 -16.81 0.28 9.72
CA PRO A 69 -17.41 0.35 8.38
C PRO A 69 -16.97 1.59 7.59
N ILE A 70 -16.40 2.59 8.26
CA ILE A 70 -15.79 3.74 7.62
C ILE A 70 -14.52 3.29 6.89
N MET A 71 -14.35 3.74 5.66
CA MET A 71 -13.19 3.43 4.82
C MET A 71 -11.89 4.00 5.37
N GLY A 72 -10.79 3.58 4.75
CA GLY A 72 -9.44 4.10 4.97
C GLY A 72 -8.62 3.24 5.92
N VAL A 73 -7.44 2.84 5.44
CA VAL A 73 -6.54 1.88 6.11
C VAL A 73 -5.20 2.50 6.51
N GLU A 74 -5.02 3.79 6.26
CA GLU A 74 -3.81 4.52 6.64
C GLU A 74 -4.12 5.98 6.91
N PHE A 75 -3.35 6.58 7.79
CA PHE A 75 -3.59 7.95 8.27
C PHE A 75 -2.33 8.59 8.84
N SER A 76 -2.41 9.89 9.05
CA SER A 76 -1.55 10.67 9.94
C SER A 76 -2.40 11.59 10.80
N GLY A 77 -1.93 11.91 12.00
CA GLY A 77 -2.68 12.75 12.91
C GLY A 77 -2.00 12.92 14.26
N GLU A 78 -2.75 13.43 15.23
CA GLU A 78 -2.28 13.69 16.60
C GLU A 78 -2.99 12.77 17.58
N VAL A 79 -2.25 12.19 18.50
CA VAL A 79 -2.82 11.39 19.60
C VAL A 79 -3.77 12.27 20.41
N ALA A 80 -5.05 11.95 20.40
CA ALA A 80 -6.08 12.68 21.15
C ALA A 80 -6.31 12.07 22.54
N ALA A 81 -6.20 10.74 22.67
CA ALA A 81 -6.35 10.03 23.93
C ALA A 81 -5.65 8.66 23.87
N LEU A 82 -5.27 8.14 25.04
CA LEU A 82 -4.68 6.81 25.23
C LEU A 82 -5.62 5.94 26.06
N ALA A 83 -5.67 4.63 25.80
CA ALA A 83 -6.34 3.69 26.67
C ALA A 83 -5.64 3.61 28.05
N GLN A 84 -6.37 3.15 29.06
CA GLN A 84 -5.91 3.14 30.46
C GLN A 84 -4.61 2.34 30.68
N HIS A 85 -4.34 1.32 29.87
CA HIS A 85 -3.11 0.53 29.89
C HIS A 85 -2.04 1.03 28.89
N GLY A 86 -2.15 2.23 28.47
CA GLY A 86 -1.24 3.09 27.70
C GLY A 86 -0.29 2.44 26.70
N ALA A 87 0.06 3.21 25.67
CA ALA A 87 1.25 2.93 24.88
C ALA A 87 2.41 3.69 25.56
N PRO A 88 3.41 2.99 26.14
CA PRO A 88 4.40 3.63 27.03
C PRO A 88 5.21 4.74 26.36
N ASP A 89 5.30 4.71 25.02
CA ASP A 89 6.09 5.66 24.25
C ASP A 89 5.25 6.78 23.60
N LEU A 90 3.93 6.84 23.86
CA LEU A 90 3.02 7.82 23.28
C LEU A 90 2.39 8.71 24.34
N ASN A 91 2.20 9.98 23.99
CA ASN A 91 1.51 10.98 24.79
C ASN A 91 0.42 11.67 23.97
N PRO A 92 -0.65 12.18 24.64
CA PRO A 92 -1.57 13.08 23.95
C PRO A 92 -0.83 14.28 23.34
N GLY A 93 -1.14 14.58 22.08
CA GLY A 93 -0.46 15.62 21.29
C GLY A 93 0.70 15.09 20.43
N ASP A 94 1.17 13.86 20.62
CA ASP A 94 2.20 13.29 19.75
C ASP A 94 1.69 13.18 18.31
N ALA A 95 2.50 13.64 17.36
CA ALA A 95 2.27 13.44 15.94
C ALA A 95 2.58 11.99 15.55
N VAL A 96 1.64 11.32 14.87
CA VAL A 96 1.74 9.91 14.52
C VAL A 96 1.20 9.63 13.12
N PHE A 97 1.57 8.47 12.57
CA PHE A 97 1.00 7.93 11.35
C PHE A 97 1.02 6.40 11.41
N GLY A 98 0.17 5.73 10.65
CA GLY A 98 0.15 4.27 10.72
C GLY A 98 -0.95 3.61 9.88
N LEU A 99 -1.04 2.29 10.09
CA LEU A 99 -2.03 1.41 9.49
C LEU A 99 -3.29 1.32 10.35
N ALA A 100 -4.41 1.00 9.70
CA ALA A 100 -5.68 0.68 10.35
C ALA A 100 -6.42 -0.41 9.58
N HIS A 101 -7.34 -1.11 10.25
CA HIS A 101 -8.26 -2.04 9.59
C HIS A 101 -9.43 -1.34 8.89
N GLY A 102 -9.61 -0.06 9.13
CA GLY A 102 -10.63 0.82 8.60
C GLY A 102 -10.77 2.05 9.49
N GLY A 103 -11.58 3.04 9.06
CA GLY A 103 -11.93 4.19 9.88
C GLY A 103 -11.14 5.47 9.62
N ALA A 104 -10.14 5.46 8.73
CA ALA A 104 -9.30 6.64 8.52
C ALA A 104 -10.00 7.81 7.81
N TYR A 105 -11.08 7.57 7.08
CA TYR A 105 -11.86 8.61 6.42
C TYR A 105 -12.78 9.37 7.41
N ALA A 106 -12.21 9.80 8.53
CA ALA A 106 -12.94 10.45 9.62
C ALA A 106 -12.04 11.44 10.38
N GLU A 107 -12.65 12.29 11.23
CA GLU A 107 -11.89 13.24 12.08
C GLU A 107 -11.13 12.54 13.21
N TYR A 108 -11.61 11.37 13.67
CA TYR A 108 -10.95 10.57 14.69
C TYR A 108 -10.95 9.10 14.32
N ILE A 109 -9.86 8.42 14.65
CA ILE A 109 -9.71 6.98 14.45
C ILE A 109 -9.20 6.31 15.73
N ARG A 110 -9.76 5.14 16.06
CA ARG A 110 -9.25 4.28 17.12
C ARG A 110 -8.42 3.16 16.49
N VAL A 111 -7.16 3.03 16.92
CA VAL A 111 -6.21 2.06 16.36
C VAL A 111 -5.38 1.40 17.45
N PRO A 112 -4.90 0.15 17.24
CA PRO A 112 -3.87 -0.44 18.09
C PRO A 112 -2.58 0.38 18.07
N ALA A 113 -2.01 0.61 19.23
CA ALA A 113 -0.76 1.37 19.36
C ALA A 113 0.42 0.75 18.61
N SER A 114 0.41 -0.58 18.44
CA SER A 114 1.45 -1.32 17.72
C SER A 114 1.43 -1.15 16.20
N MET A 115 0.41 -0.49 15.65
CA MET A 115 0.26 -0.25 14.21
C MET A 115 0.67 1.18 13.80
N ILE A 116 1.21 1.97 14.70
CA ILE A 116 1.55 3.37 14.46
C ILE A 116 3.01 3.67 14.75
N TRP A 117 3.51 4.72 14.09
CA TRP A 117 4.84 5.30 14.34
C TRP A 117 4.71 6.78 14.73
N LYS A 118 5.67 7.27 15.47
CA LYS A 118 5.83 8.71 15.68
C LYS A 118 6.23 9.37 14.37
N LYS A 119 5.59 10.49 14.07
CA LYS A 119 5.87 11.29 12.89
C LYS A 119 6.97 12.32 13.20
N ASP A 120 8.04 12.30 12.43
CA ASP A 120 9.05 13.35 12.47
C ASP A 120 8.48 14.66 11.91
N ALA A 121 8.90 15.78 12.49
CA ALA A 121 8.44 17.11 12.09
C ALA A 121 8.79 17.49 10.64
N VAL A 122 9.80 16.86 10.06
CA VAL A 122 10.21 17.10 8.66
C VAL A 122 9.18 16.60 7.64
N MET A 123 8.37 15.60 7.99
CA MET A 123 7.29 15.10 7.13
C MET A 123 6.05 15.99 7.26
N SER A 124 5.38 16.28 6.16
CA SER A 124 4.01 16.81 6.21
C SER A 124 3.02 15.71 6.65
N TRP A 125 1.80 16.10 7.00
CA TRP A 125 0.74 15.14 7.33
C TRP A 125 0.40 14.25 6.14
N GLU A 126 0.32 14.85 4.96
CA GLU A 126 0.02 14.16 3.70
C GLU A 126 1.12 13.17 3.32
N GLN A 127 2.39 13.57 3.49
CA GLN A 127 3.52 12.67 3.27
C GLN A 127 3.44 11.47 4.22
N ALA A 128 3.22 11.70 5.49
CA ALA A 128 3.14 10.63 6.49
C ALA A 128 1.97 9.68 6.22
N ALA A 129 0.79 10.21 5.83
CA ALA A 129 -0.38 9.39 5.48
C ALA A 129 -0.20 8.56 4.21
N ALA A 130 0.76 8.89 3.35
CA ALA A 130 1.04 8.18 2.10
C ALA A 130 1.96 6.95 2.25
N VAL A 131 2.52 6.73 3.43
CA VAL A 131 3.55 5.72 3.68
C VAL A 131 2.98 4.34 4.03
N PRO A 132 2.09 4.19 5.03
CA PRO A 132 1.85 2.91 5.70
C PRO A 132 1.41 1.80 4.75
N GLU A 133 0.32 1.98 4.03
CA GLU A 133 -0.24 0.91 3.18
C GLU A 133 0.69 0.57 2.02
N ALA A 134 1.23 1.57 1.33
CA ALA A 134 2.07 1.35 0.16
C ALA A 134 3.39 0.64 0.53
N TYR A 135 4.08 1.14 1.54
CA TYR A 135 5.39 0.59 1.91
C TYR A 135 5.30 -0.73 2.67
N ILE A 136 4.30 -0.91 3.53
CA ILE A 136 4.13 -2.18 4.25
C ILE A 136 3.65 -3.29 3.32
N THR A 137 2.74 -3.00 2.38
CA THR A 137 2.36 -3.98 1.34
C THR A 137 3.56 -4.38 0.49
N ALA A 138 4.39 -3.43 0.06
CA ALA A 138 5.59 -3.72 -0.70
C ALA A 138 6.61 -4.52 0.12
N LEU A 139 6.83 -4.17 1.38
CA LEU A 139 7.71 -4.91 2.29
C LEU A 139 7.25 -6.34 2.50
N GLN A 140 5.96 -6.53 2.79
CA GLN A 140 5.36 -7.85 2.95
C GLN A 140 5.63 -8.72 1.72
N ALA A 141 5.37 -8.19 0.53
CA ALA A 141 5.54 -8.93 -0.73
C ALA A 141 7.02 -9.28 -0.99
N LEU A 142 7.91 -8.32 -0.88
CA LEU A 142 9.32 -8.49 -1.27
C LEU A 142 10.16 -9.17 -0.19
N HIS A 143 10.03 -8.72 1.06
CA HIS A 143 10.85 -9.19 2.16
C HIS A 143 10.24 -10.42 2.85
N THR A 144 9.01 -10.30 3.35
CA THR A 144 8.41 -11.34 4.19
C THR A 144 7.99 -12.58 3.40
N LEU A 145 7.31 -12.39 2.28
CA LEU A 145 6.77 -13.51 1.48
C LEU A 145 7.77 -14.00 0.43
N SER A 146 8.35 -13.12 -0.37
CA SER A 146 9.29 -13.54 -1.41
C SER A 146 10.70 -13.80 -0.88
N ASN A 147 11.04 -13.32 0.31
CA ASN A 147 12.39 -13.41 0.85
C ASN A 147 13.44 -12.96 -0.17
N LEU A 148 13.26 -11.74 -0.70
CA LEU A 148 14.14 -11.16 -1.71
C LEU A 148 15.58 -11.11 -1.20
N ASN A 149 16.51 -11.69 -1.94
CA ASN A 149 17.93 -11.70 -1.63
C ASN A 149 18.67 -10.63 -2.43
N LYS A 150 19.78 -10.15 -1.85
CA LYS A 150 20.68 -9.24 -2.55
C LYS A 150 21.19 -9.86 -3.86
N GLY A 151 21.14 -9.10 -4.94
CA GLY A 151 21.60 -9.52 -6.27
C GLY A 151 20.54 -10.26 -7.10
N GLU A 152 19.35 -10.46 -6.60
CA GLU A 152 18.21 -11.02 -7.36
C GLU A 152 17.57 -9.96 -8.26
N ASP A 153 16.84 -10.43 -9.26
CA ASP A 153 16.08 -9.62 -10.20
C ASP A 153 14.58 -9.69 -9.90
N VAL A 154 13.90 -8.57 -9.99
CA VAL A 154 12.48 -8.42 -9.63
C VAL A 154 11.69 -7.87 -10.81
N LEU A 155 10.48 -8.39 -11.04
CA LEU A 155 9.45 -7.78 -11.89
C LEU A 155 8.29 -7.30 -11.03
N ILE A 156 7.89 -6.04 -11.21
CA ILE A 156 6.77 -5.43 -10.52
C ILE A 156 5.74 -5.00 -11.56
N HIS A 157 4.57 -5.63 -11.56
CA HIS A 157 3.44 -5.17 -12.37
C HIS A 157 2.78 -3.95 -11.74
N ALA A 158 2.09 -3.15 -12.55
CA ALA A 158 1.51 -1.87 -12.13
C ALA A 158 2.54 -0.97 -11.41
N GLY A 159 3.75 -0.88 -11.96
CA GLY A 159 4.92 -0.26 -11.32
C GLY A 159 4.73 1.22 -10.94
N ALA A 160 3.87 1.95 -11.64
CA ALA A 160 3.60 3.37 -11.35
C ALA A 160 2.45 3.61 -10.34
N SER A 161 1.88 2.56 -9.78
CA SER A 161 0.94 2.67 -8.66
C SER A 161 1.63 3.10 -7.37
N GLY A 162 0.88 3.51 -6.36
CA GLY A 162 1.46 3.87 -5.06
C GLY A 162 2.31 2.75 -4.46
N VAL A 163 1.79 1.52 -4.46
CA VAL A 163 2.52 0.34 -3.99
C VAL A 163 3.68 -0.01 -4.93
N GLY A 164 3.47 0.10 -6.26
CA GLY A 164 4.51 -0.17 -7.25
C GLY A 164 5.73 0.73 -7.10
N LEU A 165 5.54 2.03 -6.93
CA LEU A 165 6.64 2.98 -6.71
C LEU A 165 7.36 2.75 -5.37
N ALA A 166 6.64 2.36 -4.33
CA ALA A 166 7.25 1.93 -3.08
C ALA A 166 8.06 0.64 -3.25
N ALA A 167 7.52 -0.34 -3.98
CA ALA A 167 8.16 -1.63 -4.23
C ALA A 167 9.45 -1.51 -5.04
N ILE A 168 9.50 -0.64 -6.07
CA ILE A 168 10.71 -0.36 -6.84
C ILE A 168 11.84 0.10 -5.91
N GLN A 169 11.54 1.07 -5.07
CA GLN A 169 12.51 1.66 -4.15
C GLN A 169 12.95 0.67 -3.07
N LEU A 170 12.00 -0.05 -2.47
CA LEU A 170 12.32 -1.08 -1.49
C LEU A 170 13.14 -2.23 -2.09
N ALA A 171 12.83 -2.68 -3.31
CA ALA A 171 13.61 -3.71 -3.98
C ALA A 171 15.07 -3.27 -4.15
N LYS A 172 15.30 -2.02 -4.57
CA LYS A 172 16.67 -1.45 -4.66
C LYS A 172 17.32 -1.31 -3.30
N TYR A 173 16.59 -0.81 -2.30
CA TYR A 173 17.07 -0.65 -0.93
C TYR A 173 17.48 -2.00 -0.31
N LEU A 174 16.73 -3.06 -0.59
CA LEU A 174 17.01 -4.43 -0.16
C LEU A 174 18.11 -5.12 -0.97
N GLY A 175 18.64 -4.45 -2.01
CA GLY A 175 19.78 -4.91 -2.77
C GLY A 175 19.46 -5.70 -4.05
N ALA A 176 18.25 -5.59 -4.59
CA ALA A 176 17.94 -6.14 -5.91
C ALA A 176 18.92 -5.62 -6.98
N ARG A 177 19.38 -6.52 -7.85
CA ARG A 177 20.27 -6.17 -8.96
C ARG A 177 19.51 -5.38 -10.01
N ASN A 178 18.46 -5.96 -10.56
CA ASN A 178 17.60 -5.33 -11.54
C ASN A 178 16.16 -5.32 -11.05
N VAL A 179 15.45 -4.22 -11.34
CA VAL A 179 14.02 -4.06 -11.09
C VAL A 179 13.35 -3.70 -12.41
N TYR A 180 12.52 -4.60 -12.91
CA TYR A 180 11.72 -4.41 -14.10
C TYR A 180 10.28 -4.08 -13.72
N VAL A 181 9.60 -3.29 -14.55
CA VAL A 181 8.21 -2.89 -14.29
C VAL A 181 7.36 -3.00 -15.54
N THR A 182 6.05 -3.15 -15.34
CA THR A 182 5.05 -2.88 -16.37
C THR A 182 4.22 -1.67 -15.98
N ALA A 183 3.93 -0.81 -16.94
CA ALA A 183 3.06 0.35 -16.77
C ALA A 183 2.37 0.70 -18.10
N GLY A 184 1.37 1.58 -18.05
CA GLY A 184 0.49 1.84 -19.21
C GLY A 184 0.87 3.04 -20.07
N THR A 185 1.93 3.79 -19.72
CA THR A 185 2.44 4.92 -20.52
C THR A 185 3.94 5.07 -20.38
N THR A 186 4.57 5.73 -21.37
CA THR A 186 6.01 6.02 -21.36
C THR A 186 6.40 6.92 -20.19
N GLU A 187 5.56 7.88 -19.83
CA GLU A 187 5.80 8.82 -18.72
C GLU A 187 5.79 8.08 -17.38
N LYS A 188 4.87 7.14 -17.19
CA LYS A 188 4.82 6.30 -16.00
C LYS A 188 6.08 5.43 -15.88
N ILE A 189 6.55 4.85 -16.98
CA ILE A 189 7.81 4.08 -17.02
C ILE A 189 9.01 4.98 -16.70
N ALA A 190 9.07 6.17 -17.27
CA ALA A 190 10.14 7.13 -16.96
C ALA A 190 10.17 7.46 -15.47
N ARG A 191 9.00 7.64 -14.84
CA ARG A 191 8.92 7.86 -13.40
C ARG A 191 9.41 6.66 -12.58
N CYS A 192 9.07 5.45 -13.00
CA CYS A 192 9.59 4.23 -12.37
C CYS A 192 11.13 4.17 -12.46
N LYS A 193 11.71 4.50 -13.61
CA LYS A 193 13.16 4.52 -13.80
C LYS A 193 13.86 5.57 -12.93
N GLN A 194 13.27 6.75 -12.75
CA GLN A 194 13.80 7.78 -11.85
C GLN A 194 13.88 7.28 -10.38
N LEU A 195 13.03 6.35 -10.00
CA LEU A 195 12.97 5.77 -8.65
C LEU A 195 13.76 4.46 -8.51
N GLY A 196 14.48 4.04 -9.56
CA GLY A 196 15.39 2.89 -9.49
C GLY A 196 15.00 1.68 -10.32
N ALA A 197 13.92 1.73 -11.11
CA ALA A 197 13.65 0.66 -12.07
C ALA A 197 14.75 0.63 -13.14
N THR A 198 15.25 -0.57 -13.43
CA THR A 198 16.27 -0.81 -14.46
C THR A 198 15.68 -0.62 -15.85
N ASP A 199 14.50 -1.19 -16.08
CA ASP A 199 13.75 -1.01 -17.31
C ASP A 199 12.25 -1.18 -17.07
N GLY A 200 11.44 -0.79 -18.06
CA GLY A 200 10.00 -0.89 -17.97
C GLY A 200 9.36 -1.10 -19.33
N PHE A 201 8.22 -1.80 -19.33
CA PHE A 201 7.51 -2.19 -20.53
C PHE A 201 6.09 -1.62 -20.53
N ASN A 202 5.73 -0.93 -21.62
CA ASN A 202 4.38 -0.43 -21.81
C ASN A 202 3.49 -1.57 -22.30
N TYR A 203 2.69 -2.14 -21.40
CA TYR A 203 1.83 -3.28 -21.70
C TYR A 203 0.73 -2.99 -22.74
N LYS A 204 0.46 -1.71 -23.06
CA LYS A 204 -0.50 -1.32 -24.10
C LYS A 204 0.07 -1.39 -25.50
N THR A 205 1.38 -1.28 -25.64
CA THR A 205 2.06 -1.17 -26.95
C THR A 205 3.14 -2.23 -27.16
N GLN A 206 3.49 -3.00 -26.11
CA GLN A 206 4.55 -4.01 -26.15
C GLN A 206 4.04 -5.34 -25.56
N ASP A 207 4.57 -6.44 -26.07
CA ASP A 207 4.55 -7.72 -25.37
C ASP A 207 5.61 -7.69 -24.26
N TRP A 208 5.18 -7.34 -23.04
CA TRP A 208 6.07 -7.18 -21.90
C TRP A 208 6.87 -8.45 -21.57
N ALA A 209 6.28 -9.64 -21.80
CA ALA A 209 6.95 -10.92 -21.49
C ALA A 209 8.05 -11.20 -22.51
N ALA A 210 7.83 -10.93 -23.80
CA ALA A 210 8.85 -11.04 -24.83
C ALA A 210 9.99 -10.03 -24.59
N GLU A 211 9.67 -8.78 -24.22
CA GLU A 211 10.68 -7.77 -23.89
C GLU A 211 11.48 -8.14 -22.64
N LEU A 212 10.83 -8.62 -21.58
CA LEU A 212 11.53 -9.10 -20.39
C LEU A 212 12.47 -10.24 -20.72
N LYS A 213 12.00 -11.23 -21.52
CA LYS A 213 12.84 -12.34 -21.99
C LYS A 213 14.07 -11.84 -22.76
N ARG A 214 13.89 -10.82 -23.61
CA ARG A 214 14.97 -10.22 -24.39
C ARG A 214 16.02 -9.55 -23.47
N VAL A 215 15.60 -8.67 -22.56
CA VAL A 215 16.54 -7.92 -21.70
C VAL A 215 17.20 -8.78 -20.62
N THR A 216 16.57 -9.92 -20.25
CA THR A 216 17.14 -10.90 -19.34
C THR A 216 17.89 -12.04 -20.04
N GLU A 217 18.09 -11.94 -21.37
CA GLU A 217 18.73 -13.00 -22.18
C GLU A 217 18.07 -14.38 -21.97
N GLY A 218 16.77 -14.40 -21.81
CA GLY A 218 16.01 -15.62 -21.56
C GLY A 218 16.07 -16.15 -20.11
N LYS A 219 16.83 -15.50 -19.21
CA LYS A 219 17.00 -15.97 -17.82
C LYS A 219 15.77 -15.72 -16.95
N GLY A 220 14.98 -14.69 -17.28
CA GLY A 220 13.83 -14.27 -16.46
C GLY A 220 14.22 -13.58 -15.15
N VAL A 221 13.33 -13.58 -14.16
CA VAL A 221 13.49 -12.93 -12.87
C VAL A 221 13.31 -13.89 -11.70
N ASP A 222 13.81 -13.54 -10.54
CA ASP A 222 13.73 -14.35 -9.32
C ASP A 222 12.40 -14.12 -8.59
N VAL A 223 11.90 -12.88 -8.61
CA VAL A 223 10.69 -12.47 -7.89
C VAL A 223 9.76 -11.72 -8.82
N ILE A 224 8.46 -12.03 -8.74
CA ILE A 224 7.39 -11.25 -9.39
C ILE A 224 6.42 -10.75 -8.31
N MET A 225 6.13 -9.46 -8.31
CA MET A 225 5.05 -8.86 -7.55
C MET A 225 3.89 -8.58 -8.51
N ASP A 226 2.81 -9.36 -8.40
CA ASP A 226 1.70 -9.35 -9.34
C ASP A 226 0.44 -8.69 -8.78
N PHE A 227 -0.15 -7.76 -9.54
CA PHE A 227 -1.43 -7.12 -9.28
C PHE A 227 -2.49 -7.46 -10.33
N ILE A 228 -2.13 -8.23 -11.35
CA ILE A 228 -2.95 -8.42 -12.55
C ILE A 228 -3.75 -9.72 -12.46
N GLY A 229 -3.11 -10.79 -12.02
CA GLY A 229 -3.78 -12.08 -11.84
C GLY A 229 -3.93 -12.85 -13.14
N ALA A 230 -5.15 -13.29 -13.45
CA ALA A 230 -5.41 -14.29 -14.49
C ALA A 230 -4.84 -13.93 -15.86
N ALA A 231 -4.95 -12.68 -16.29
CA ALA A 231 -4.49 -12.25 -17.62
C ALA A 231 -2.97 -12.38 -17.82
N TYR A 232 -2.17 -12.30 -16.72
CA TYR A 232 -0.70 -12.39 -16.80
C TYR A 232 -0.15 -13.71 -16.26
N PHE A 233 -0.98 -14.56 -15.71
CA PHE A 233 -0.54 -15.74 -14.99
C PHE A 233 0.42 -16.63 -15.79
N ASN A 234 0.06 -16.99 -17.03
CA ASN A 234 0.88 -17.84 -17.88
C ASN A 234 2.23 -17.18 -18.21
N ASN A 235 2.24 -15.90 -18.55
CA ASN A 235 3.45 -15.13 -18.83
C ASN A 235 4.31 -14.94 -17.58
N ASN A 236 3.70 -14.78 -16.42
CA ASN A 236 4.40 -14.73 -15.14
C ASN A 236 5.15 -16.05 -14.87
N LEU A 237 4.47 -17.20 -15.03
CA LEU A 237 5.12 -18.51 -14.87
C LEU A 237 6.30 -18.68 -15.83
N ALA A 238 6.14 -18.27 -17.09
CA ALA A 238 7.19 -18.35 -18.10
C ALA A 238 8.38 -17.43 -17.80
N SER A 239 8.15 -16.32 -17.10
CA SER A 239 9.14 -15.29 -16.79
C SER A 239 9.95 -15.56 -15.52
N LEU A 240 9.52 -16.49 -14.67
CA LEU A 240 10.23 -16.85 -13.44
C LEU A 240 11.39 -17.80 -13.71
N ARG A 241 12.50 -17.57 -13.01
CA ARG A 241 13.67 -18.47 -12.98
C ARG A 241 13.38 -19.75 -12.20
N LEU A 242 14.36 -20.65 -12.21
CA LEU A 242 14.42 -21.76 -11.29
C LEU A 242 14.35 -21.25 -9.84
N ASP A 243 13.52 -21.88 -9.00
CA ASP A 243 13.22 -21.45 -7.62
C ASP A 243 12.60 -20.05 -7.51
N GLY A 244 12.04 -19.54 -8.60
CA GLY A 244 11.38 -18.23 -8.64
C GLY A 244 10.13 -18.16 -7.76
N ARG A 245 9.78 -16.95 -7.32
CA ARG A 245 8.62 -16.69 -6.45
C ARG A 245 7.75 -15.59 -7.02
N MET A 246 6.45 -15.77 -6.89
CA MET A 246 5.46 -14.74 -7.23
C MET A 246 4.52 -14.50 -6.06
N THR A 247 4.34 -13.24 -5.67
CA THR A 247 3.29 -12.83 -4.74
C THR A 247 2.15 -12.16 -5.50
N MET A 248 0.94 -12.66 -5.29
CA MET A 248 -0.28 -12.13 -5.90
C MET A 248 -0.94 -11.14 -4.94
N GLN A 249 -1.01 -9.88 -5.34
CA GLN A 249 -1.50 -8.76 -4.52
C GLN A 249 -2.93 -8.35 -4.87
N ALA A 250 -3.34 -8.51 -6.14
CA ALA A 250 -4.65 -8.15 -6.66
C ALA A 250 -4.95 -8.90 -7.97
N PHE A 251 -6.15 -8.71 -8.49
CA PHE A 251 -6.66 -9.38 -9.69
C PHE A 251 -7.24 -8.37 -10.69
N LEU A 252 -6.51 -7.31 -11.01
CA LEU A 252 -6.97 -6.25 -11.93
C LEU A 252 -7.27 -6.77 -13.34
N GLY A 253 -6.63 -7.87 -13.75
CA GLY A 253 -6.82 -8.56 -15.03
C GLY A 253 -7.67 -9.84 -14.93
N GLY A 254 -8.43 -10.01 -13.83
CA GLY A 254 -9.37 -11.11 -13.66
C GLY A 254 -8.87 -12.22 -12.72
N ILE A 255 -9.86 -13.05 -12.30
CA ILE A 255 -9.66 -14.13 -11.31
C ILE A 255 -9.77 -15.54 -11.92
N LYS A 256 -10.30 -15.65 -13.15
CA LYS A 256 -10.48 -16.94 -13.84
C LYS A 256 -9.38 -17.11 -14.86
N LEU A 257 -8.59 -18.17 -14.70
CA LEU A 257 -7.54 -18.49 -15.66
C LEU A 257 -8.16 -18.83 -17.03
N PRO A 258 -7.55 -18.37 -18.13
CA PRO A 258 -7.98 -18.78 -19.47
C PRO A 258 -7.72 -20.27 -19.71
N GLU A 259 -8.44 -20.86 -20.67
CA GLU A 259 -8.16 -22.23 -21.11
C GLU A 259 -6.72 -22.37 -21.60
N GLY A 260 -6.12 -23.54 -21.37
CA GLY A 260 -4.78 -23.90 -21.87
C GLY A 260 -3.63 -23.30 -21.06
N VAL A 261 -3.87 -22.75 -19.86
CA VAL A 261 -2.77 -22.34 -18.97
C VAL A 261 -1.88 -23.54 -18.66
N ASN A 262 -0.59 -23.40 -18.96
CA ASN A 262 0.42 -24.43 -18.71
C ASN A 262 1.05 -24.27 -17.33
N ILE A 263 0.73 -25.16 -16.41
CA ILE A 263 1.28 -25.17 -15.04
C ILE A 263 2.59 -25.96 -14.90
N ALA A 264 3.07 -26.63 -15.95
CA ALA A 264 4.29 -27.41 -15.89
C ALA A 264 5.52 -26.64 -15.35
N PRO A 265 5.68 -25.33 -15.63
CA PRO A 265 6.77 -24.55 -15.05
C PRO A 265 6.77 -24.53 -13.51
N MET A 266 5.61 -24.67 -12.87
CA MET A 266 5.54 -24.71 -11.40
C MET A 266 6.35 -25.88 -10.84
N LEU A 267 6.23 -27.05 -11.47
CA LEU A 267 7.00 -28.24 -11.09
C LEU A 267 8.44 -28.16 -11.59
N THR A 268 8.62 -27.94 -12.90
CA THR A 268 9.94 -28.05 -13.53
C THR A 268 10.93 -26.98 -13.09
N ARG A 269 10.44 -25.83 -12.65
CA ARG A 269 11.26 -24.73 -12.11
C ARG A 269 11.12 -24.56 -10.59
N ARG A 270 10.39 -25.44 -9.91
CA ARG A 270 10.16 -25.39 -8.45
C ARG A 270 9.65 -24.01 -7.99
N LEU A 271 8.64 -23.49 -8.69
CA LEU A 271 8.11 -22.15 -8.43
C LEU A 271 7.26 -22.12 -7.16
N ARG A 272 7.34 -21.02 -6.43
CA ARG A 272 6.44 -20.71 -5.32
C ARG A 272 5.53 -19.57 -5.71
N ILE A 273 4.21 -19.78 -5.59
CA ILE A 273 3.18 -18.79 -5.86
C ILE A 273 2.35 -18.62 -4.60
N GLU A 274 2.22 -17.40 -4.13
CA GLU A 274 1.60 -17.11 -2.85
C GLU A 274 0.67 -15.90 -2.96
N GLY A 275 -0.55 -16.05 -2.42
CA GLY A 275 -1.48 -14.94 -2.27
C GLY A 275 -1.10 -14.06 -1.09
N SER A 276 -1.35 -12.76 -1.21
CA SER A 276 -1.05 -11.78 -0.18
C SER A 276 -2.24 -10.87 0.10
N THR A 277 -2.54 -10.71 1.39
CA THR A 277 -3.43 -9.67 1.91
C THR A 277 -2.76 -9.04 3.12
N LEU A 278 -2.99 -7.75 3.34
CA LEU A 278 -2.50 -7.06 4.54
C LEU A 278 -3.67 -6.75 5.49
N ARG A 279 -4.71 -6.10 5.00
CA ARG A 279 -5.84 -5.63 5.80
C ARG A 279 -6.58 -6.73 6.56
N SER A 280 -6.67 -7.94 6.00
CA SER A 280 -7.35 -9.08 6.64
C SER A 280 -6.47 -9.86 7.62
N ARG A 281 -5.21 -9.47 7.79
CA ARG A 281 -4.30 -10.07 8.77
C ARG A 281 -4.58 -9.55 10.18
N THR A 282 -4.14 -10.32 11.17
CA THR A 282 -4.25 -9.92 12.59
C THR A 282 -3.44 -8.66 12.89
N VAL A 283 -3.76 -8.01 14.00
CA VAL A 283 -2.99 -6.86 14.51
C VAL A 283 -1.52 -7.23 14.74
N GLU A 284 -1.26 -8.41 15.31
CA GLU A 284 0.09 -8.90 15.58
C GLU A 284 0.90 -9.05 14.31
N TYR A 285 0.31 -9.61 13.25
CA TYR A 285 0.99 -9.75 11.96
C TYR A 285 1.30 -8.39 11.36
N GLN A 286 0.34 -7.46 11.34
CA GLN A 286 0.56 -6.11 10.79
C GLN A 286 1.60 -5.34 11.61
N ALA A 287 1.58 -5.47 12.94
CA ALA A 287 2.58 -4.90 13.82
C ALA A 287 3.98 -5.49 13.56
N GLN A 288 4.09 -6.79 13.27
CA GLN A 288 5.36 -7.42 12.90
C GLN A 288 5.91 -6.82 11.59
N GLN A 289 5.05 -6.55 10.59
CA GLN A 289 5.47 -5.89 9.35
C GLN A 289 5.93 -4.44 9.62
N ALA A 290 5.21 -3.70 10.44
CA ALA A 290 5.58 -2.34 10.86
C ALA A 290 6.93 -2.32 11.57
N HIS A 291 7.16 -3.22 12.51
CA HIS A 291 8.45 -3.37 13.21
C HIS A 291 9.56 -3.83 12.28
N ALA A 292 9.28 -4.71 11.30
CA ALA A 292 10.27 -5.11 10.30
C ALA A 292 10.71 -3.92 9.45
N PHE A 293 9.77 -3.07 9.04
CA PHE A 293 10.05 -1.84 8.31
C PHE A 293 11.00 -0.90 9.08
N GLU A 294 10.71 -0.73 10.36
CA GLU A 294 11.55 0.07 11.27
C GLU A 294 12.95 -0.54 11.46
N ARG A 295 13.02 -1.84 11.80
CA ARG A 295 14.31 -2.54 12.02
C ARG A 295 15.20 -2.57 10.78
N LEU A 296 14.64 -2.56 9.59
CA LEU A 296 15.39 -2.45 8.34
C LEU A 296 15.88 -1.02 8.05
N GLY A 297 15.59 -0.05 8.92
CA GLY A 297 15.99 1.34 8.77
C GLY A 297 15.18 2.11 7.72
N CYS A 298 14.00 1.59 7.33
CA CYS A 298 13.19 2.21 6.27
C CYS A 298 12.59 3.55 6.71
N ILE A 299 12.27 3.74 8.00
CA ILE A 299 11.82 5.04 8.53
C ILE A 299 12.92 6.10 8.32
N ASP A 300 14.16 5.79 8.72
CA ASP A 300 15.29 6.71 8.51
C ASP A 300 15.57 6.96 7.02
N ALA A 301 15.39 5.94 6.19
CA ALA A 301 15.51 6.07 4.73
C ALA A 301 14.45 7.01 4.15
N LEU A 302 13.20 6.96 4.64
CA LEU A 302 12.14 7.91 4.27
C LEU A 302 12.51 9.34 4.70
N LEU A 303 13.01 9.51 5.92
CA LEU A 303 13.42 10.83 6.41
C LEU A 303 14.56 11.41 5.59
N ARG A 304 15.52 10.57 5.16
CA ARG A 304 16.56 11.00 4.22
C ARG A 304 15.96 11.47 2.90
N GLY A 305 15.01 10.71 2.34
CA GLY A 305 14.31 11.06 1.10
C GLY A 305 13.55 12.39 1.21
N VAL A 306 12.84 12.63 2.32
CA VAL A 306 12.15 13.90 2.57
C VAL A 306 13.13 15.07 2.67
N ARG A 307 14.34 14.84 3.18
CA ARG A 307 15.42 15.84 3.23
C ARG A 307 16.17 16.03 1.91
N GLY A 308 15.75 15.35 0.84
CA GLY A 308 16.29 15.53 -0.51
C GLY A 308 17.37 14.54 -0.94
N ASP A 309 17.67 13.50 -0.16
CA ASP A 309 18.53 12.41 -0.59
C ASP A 309 17.80 11.57 -1.66
N THR A 310 18.38 11.45 -2.83
CA THR A 310 17.86 10.68 -3.97
C THR A 310 18.64 9.39 -4.24
N SER A 311 19.55 9.02 -3.36
CA SER A 311 20.31 7.77 -3.46
C SER A 311 19.43 6.55 -3.19
N HIS A 312 19.91 5.36 -3.57
CA HIS A 312 19.20 4.10 -3.25
C HIS A 312 19.18 3.74 -1.75
N ASN A 313 19.86 4.52 -0.90
CA ASN A 313 19.80 4.42 0.55
C ASN A 313 18.66 5.26 1.16
N ALA A 314 17.96 6.02 0.33
CA ALA A 314 16.79 6.82 0.72
C ALA A 314 15.52 6.31 0.05
N LEU A 315 14.38 6.53 0.69
CA LEU A 315 13.06 6.19 0.16
C LEU A 315 12.25 7.47 -0.04
N GLN A 316 11.70 7.65 -1.24
CA GLN A 316 10.94 8.84 -1.62
C GLN A 316 9.45 8.63 -1.36
N ILE A 317 8.78 9.60 -0.80
CA ILE A 317 7.31 9.61 -0.68
C ILE A 317 6.75 10.31 -1.90
N ILE A 318 6.07 9.55 -2.76
CA ILE A 318 5.56 10.05 -4.03
C ILE A 318 4.08 10.37 -3.89
N LEU A 319 3.79 11.64 -3.62
CA LEU A 319 2.45 12.19 -3.67
C LEU A 319 2.11 12.61 -5.09
N HIS A 320 1.05 12.04 -5.65
CA HIS A 320 0.55 12.46 -6.97
C HIS A 320 -0.36 13.67 -6.83
N LYS A 321 -1.34 13.60 -5.93
CA LYS A 321 -2.29 14.66 -5.67
C LYS A 321 -2.80 14.61 -4.23
N VAL A 322 -3.01 15.79 -3.66
CA VAL A 322 -3.64 15.99 -2.37
C VAL A 322 -5.01 16.64 -2.59
N TRP A 323 -6.03 16.12 -1.94
CA TRP A 323 -7.42 16.52 -2.08
C TRP A 323 -7.95 17.08 -0.76
N ASP A 324 -8.83 18.06 -0.85
CA ASP A 324 -9.74 18.33 0.26
C ASP A 324 -10.73 17.17 0.38
N TRP A 325 -11.06 16.73 1.58
CA TRP A 325 -11.97 15.60 1.75
C TRP A 325 -13.40 15.88 1.26
N HIS A 326 -13.79 17.16 1.10
CA HIS A 326 -15.03 17.52 0.42
C HIS A 326 -15.03 17.13 -1.07
N GLU A 327 -13.86 16.93 -1.66
CA GLU A 327 -13.65 16.45 -3.02
C GLU A 327 -13.46 14.91 -3.09
N ILE A 328 -13.90 14.17 -2.05
CA ILE A 328 -13.64 12.72 -1.96
C ILE A 328 -14.26 11.93 -3.12
N LYS A 329 -15.38 12.40 -3.68
CA LYS A 329 -16.02 11.80 -4.85
C LYS A 329 -15.12 11.86 -6.07
N GLU A 330 -14.63 13.06 -6.36
CA GLU A 330 -13.70 13.35 -7.45
C GLU A 330 -12.38 12.59 -7.28
N ALA A 331 -11.88 12.48 -6.06
CA ALA A 331 -10.67 11.74 -5.73
C ALA A 331 -10.84 10.24 -6.02
N HIS A 332 -11.98 9.66 -5.68
CA HIS A 332 -12.32 8.27 -6.00
C HIS A 332 -12.45 8.05 -7.51
N ASP A 333 -13.12 8.95 -8.23
CA ASP A 333 -13.27 8.88 -9.69
C ASP A 333 -11.92 8.98 -10.40
N TYR A 334 -11.05 9.88 -9.93
CA TYR A 334 -9.70 10.05 -10.44
C TYR A 334 -8.85 8.79 -10.30
N MET A 335 -8.93 8.14 -9.13
CA MET A 335 -8.23 6.87 -8.89
C MET A 335 -8.84 5.73 -9.73
N ALA A 336 -10.17 5.66 -9.84
CA ALA A 336 -10.87 4.67 -10.66
C ALA A 336 -10.45 4.75 -12.13
N ALA A 337 -10.22 5.95 -12.65
CA ALA A 337 -9.74 6.21 -14.01
C ALA A 337 -8.23 5.93 -14.20
N ASN A 338 -7.50 5.45 -13.19
CA ASN A 338 -6.05 5.20 -13.22
C ASN A 338 -5.21 6.42 -13.62
N GLN A 339 -5.63 7.62 -13.27
CA GLN A 339 -4.94 8.87 -13.60
C GLN A 339 -3.75 9.17 -12.68
N ASN A 340 -3.68 8.53 -11.51
CA ASN A 340 -2.59 8.75 -10.56
C ASN A 340 -1.29 8.02 -10.95
N THR A 341 -0.18 8.64 -10.57
CA THR A 341 1.16 8.05 -10.54
C THR A 341 1.70 8.24 -9.14
N GLY A 342 1.72 7.19 -8.33
CA GLY A 342 2.01 7.28 -6.90
C GLY A 342 0.76 7.41 -6.04
N LYS A 343 0.94 7.88 -4.80
CA LYS A 343 -0.11 7.95 -3.78
C LYS A 343 -1.02 9.17 -3.96
N THR A 344 -2.27 8.96 -3.67
CA THR A 344 -3.30 9.98 -3.55
C THR A 344 -3.72 10.06 -2.09
N VAL A 345 -3.79 11.25 -1.55
CA VAL A 345 -4.06 11.53 -0.14
C VAL A 345 -5.15 12.59 -0.02
N SER A 346 -5.94 12.51 1.02
CA SER A 346 -6.91 13.54 1.38
C SER A 346 -6.63 14.05 2.79
N TYR A 347 -6.88 15.34 3.04
CA TYR A 347 -6.82 15.90 4.38
C TYR A 347 -8.24 16.12 4.92
N THR A 348 -8.42 15.94 6.23
CA THR A 348 -9.75 16.03 6.87
C THR A 348 -10.22 17.46 7.01
N HIS A 349 -9.29 18.39 7.26
CA HIS A 349 -9.44 19.81 7.20
C HIS A 349 -8.34 20.47 7.99
N LEU A 350 -8.15 21.67 7.73
CA LEU A 350 -7.24 22.58 8.44
C LEU A 350 -7.96 23.36 9.52
#